data_926f4212d6ce2171a798a21b578c6e0d
#
_entry.id   926f4212d6ce2171a798a21b578c6e0d
#
_cell.length_a   1.000
_cell.length_b   1.000
_cell.length_c   1.000
_cell.angle_alpha   90.00
_cell.angle_beta   90.00
_cell.angle_gamma   90.00
#
_symmetry.space_group_name_H-M   'P 1'
#
loop_
_entity.id
_entity.type
_entity.pdbx_description
1 polymer ?
#
loop_
_entity_poly.entity_id
_entity_poly.type
_entity_poly.pdbx_seq_one_letter_code
_entity_poly.pdbx_strand_id
1 'polypeptide(L)'
;MSNFEFSIELTAVHCNTWPQLQITCDQTILFDNELQNYQKLTFTIPITGPRCNIKLIGIKKDNDTKIDIDGKIIEDKSLRINAILIDGINMGDEFIRHLKFKDNHESDSAFLSQTFYSNGHISIDIGQPILDWIIEKKFISLLPTYRTSTGKYETTFSKFEYASLNEKIAKIEKLINDKNPNL
;
A
#
# COMPACT_ATOMS: atom_id res chain seq x y z
N MET A 1 -22.40 -10.54 -6.47
CA MET A 1 -20.99 -10.54 -6.02
C MET A 1 -20.66 -9.10 -5.71
N SER A 2 -20.15 -8.81 -4.54
CA SER A 2 -19.65 -7.47 -4.21
C SER A 2 -18.26 -7.28 -4.79
N ASN A 3 -17.93 -6.05 -5.16
CA ASN A 3 -16.62 -5.66 -5.67
C ASN A 3 -16.09 -4.52 -4.80
N PHE A 4 -14.78 -4.30 -4.85
CA PHE A 4 -14.18 -3.08 -4.34
C PHE A 4 -13.24 -2.46 -5.37
N GLU A 5 -12.97 -1.17 -5.22
CA GLU A 5 -12.02 -0.46 -6.06
C GLU A 5 -10.64 -0.41 -5.37
N PHE A 6 -9.62 -0.88 -6.06
CA PHE A 6 -8.22 -0.69 -5.68
C PHE A 6 -7.57 0.28 -6.64
N SER A 7 -7.07 1.40 -6.11
CA SER A 7 -6.30 2.37 -6.89
C SER A 7 -4.90 2.56 -6.31
N ILE A 8 -3.91 2.73 -7.19
CA ILE A 8 -2.53 3.02 -6.80
C ILE A 8 -1.97 4.14 -7.66
N GLU A 9 -1.30 5.09 -7.02
CA GLU A 9 -0.59 6.19 -7.66
C GLU A 9 0.91 5.96 -7.55
N LEU A 10 1.59 6.05 -8.68
CA LEU A 10 2.98 5.65 -8.85
C LEU A 10 3.78 6.73 -9.57
N THR A 11 5.05 6.88 -9.20
CA THR A 11 6.04 7.66 -9.94
C THR A 11 7.21 6.79 -10.32
N ALA A 12 7.45 6.65 -11.61
CA ALA A 12 8.55 5.89 -12.18
C ALA A 12 9.72 6.80 -12.53
N VAL A 13 10.94 6.36 -12.20
CA VAL A 13 12.19 6.99 -12.59
C VAL A 13 12.93 6.08 -13.54
N HIS A 14 13.25 6.60 -14.70
CA HIS A 14 13.97 5.92 -15.79
C HIS A 14 15.48 5.91 -15.54
N CYS A 15 16.11 4.76 -15.82
CA CYS A 15 17.55 4.68 -16.04
C CYS A 15 17.81 3.53 -17.03
N ASN A 16 18.29 3.85 -18.23
CA ASN A 16 18.41 2.96 -19.40
C ASN A 16 17.06 2.41 -19.89
N THR A 17 16.25 1.84 -19.00
CA THR A 17 14.88 1.35 -19.27
C THR A 17 13.91 1.87 -18.22
N TRP A 18 12.61 1.83 -18.50
CA TRP A 18 11.57 2.12 -17.52
C TRP A 18 11.37 0.96 -16.54
N PRO A 19 10.98 1.23 -15.29
CA PRO A 19 10.64 0.16 -14.35
C PRO A 19 9.40 -0.60 -14.81
N GLN A 20 9.45 -1.92 -14.72
CA GLN A 20 8.31 -2.80 -14.95
C GLN A 20 7.60 -3.07 -13.64
N LEU A 21 6.28 -3.02 -13.64
CA LEU A 21 5.43 -3.40 -12.51
C LEU A 21 4.46 -4.47 -12.95
N GLN A 22 4.35 -5.52 -12.14
CA GLN A 22 3.26 -6.46 -12.22
C GLN A 22 2.39 -6.32 -10.96
N ILE A 23 1.08 -6.22 -11.14
CA ILE A 23 0.09 -6.22 -10.06
C ILE A 23 -0.76 -7.46 -10.22
N THR A 24 -0.87 -8.25 -9.16
CA THR A 24 -1.75 -9.42 -9.12
C THR A 24 -2.76 -9.31 -7.98
N CYS A 25 -3.94 -9.87 -8.15
CA CYS A 25 -4.86 -10.16 -7.07
C CYS A 25 -5.02 -11.68 -6.98
N ASP A 26 -4.58 -12.24 -5.86
CA ASP A 26 -4.42 -13.68 -5.69
C ASP A 26 -3.58 -14.27 -6.84
N GLN A 27 -4.19 -15.01 -7.77
CA GLN A 27 -3.51 -15.59 -8.94
C GLN A 27 -3.80 -14.85 -10.25
N THR A 28 -4.63 -13.80 -10.21
CA THR A 28 -5.04 -13.06 -11.41
C THR A 28 -4.11 -11.87 -11.63
N ILE A 29 -3.52 -11.76 -12.82
CA ILE A 29 -2.73 -10.61 -13.22
C ILE A 29 -3.70 -9.48 -13.59
N LEU A 30 -3.60 -8.34 -12.88
CA LEU A 30 -4.37 -7.13 -13.13
C LEU A 30 -3.61 -6.16 -14.05
N PHE A 31 -2.28 -6.15 -13.93
CA PHE A 31 -1.39 -5.28 -14.69
C PHE A 31 -0.02 -5.95 -14.83
N ASP A 32 0.61 -5.81 -16.01
CA ASP A 32 1.99 -6.26 -16.26
C ASP A 32 2.58 -5.44 -17.39
N ASN A 33 3.16 -4.28 -17.07
CA ASN A 33 3.72 -3.38 -18.05
C ASN A 33 4.83 -2.49 -17.47
N GLU A 34 5.56 -1.83 -18.38
CA GLU A 34 6.44 -0.71 -18.03
C GLU A 34 5.62 0.48 -17.57
N LEU A 35 6.15 1.20 -16.57
CA LEU A 35 5.58 2.43 -16.06
C LEU A 35 6.44 3.63 -16.48
N GLN A 36 5.79 4.67 -17.00
CA GLN A 36 6.46 5.90 -17.42
C GLN A 36 5.91 7.08 -16.61
N ASN A 37 6.83 7.85 -16.02
CA ASN A 37 6.48 9.05 -15.25
C ASN A 37 5.49 8.77 -14.09
N TYR A 38 4.52 9.65 -13.90
CA TYR A 38 3.42 9.47 -12.95
C TYR A 38 2.27 8.74 -13.61
N GLN A 39 1.74 7.73 -12.92
CA GLN A 39 0.54 7.00 -13.34
C GLN A 39 -0.36 6.71 -12.15
N LYS A 40 -1.68 6.75 -12.41
CA LYS A 40 -2.70 6.24 -11.52
C LYS A 40 -3.36 5.03 -12.20
N LEU A 41 -3.29 3.89 -11.54
CA LEU A 41 -3.93 2.64 -11.98
C LEU A 41 -5.11 2.36 -11.06
N THR A 42 -6.24 1.95 -11.64
CA THR A 42 -7.48 1.63 -10.90
C THR A 42 -8.05 0.31 -11.39
N PHE A 43 -8.42 -0.55 -10.47
CA PHE A 43 -8.93 -1.89 -10.72
C PHE A 43 -10.21 -2.13 -9.91
N THR A 44 -11.22 -2.74 -10.53
CA THR A 44 -12.39 -3.28 -9.83
C THR A 44 -12.13 -4.74 -9.52
N ILE A 45 -12.04 -5.08 -8.24
CA ILE A 45 -11.67 -6.42 -7.76
C ILE A 45 -12.90 -7.13 -7.21
N PRO A 46 -13.27 -8.30 -7.74
CA PRO A 46 -14.38 -9.09 -7.21
C PRO A 46 -14.00 -9.71 -5.88
N ILE A 47 -14.94 -9.67 -4.93
CA ILE A 47 -14.80 -10.32 -3.63
C ILE A 47 -15.23 -11.77 -3.75
N THR A 48 -14.27 -12.69 -3.71
CA THR A 48 -14.52 -14.14 -3.86
C THR A 48 -14.35 -14.92 -2.57
N GLY A 49 -13.84 -14.29 -1.49
CA GLY A 49 -13.55 -14.95 -0.23
C GLY A 49 -13.39 -13.96 0.93
N PRO A 50 -13.04 -14.45 2.11
CA PRO A 50 -12.88 -13.61 3.32
C PRO A 50 -11.64 -12.70 3.27
N ARG A 51 -10.72 -12.97 2.37
CA ARG A 51 -9.50 -12.17 2.12
C ARG A 51 -9.15 -12.22 0.64
N CYS A 52 -8.47 -11.18 0.15
CA CYS A 52 -7.75 -11.20 -1.10
C CYS A 52 -6.33 -10.65 -0.88
N ASN A 53 -5.37 -11.16 -1.63
CA ASN A 53 -3.98 -10.71 -1.58
C ASN A 53 -3.65 -9.93 -2.86
N ILE A 54 -3.35 -8.65 -2.72
CA ILE A 54 -2.82 -7.83 -3.81
C ILE A 54 -1.30 -7.82 -3.69
N LYS A 55 -0.61 -8.27 -4.73
CA LYS A 55 0.84 -8.31 -4.78
C LYS A 55 1.35 -7.36 -5.86
N LEU A 56 2.29 -6.50 -5.48
CA LEU A 56 2.98 -5.57 -6.36
C LEU A 56 4.41 -6.08 -6.52
N ILE A 57 4.78 -6.48 -7.72
CA ILE A 57 6.08 -7.05 -8.06
C ILE A 57 6.79 -6.05 -8.97
N GLY A 58 7.87 -5.45 -8.50
CA GLY A 58 8.70 -4.46 -9.21
C GLY A 58 10.16 -4.83 -9.08
N ILE A 59 11.00 -4.24 -9.81
CA ILE A 59 11.01 -3.25 -10.90
C ILE A 59 11.74 -3.79 -12.13
N LYS A 60 12.12 -5.08 -12.10
CA LYS A 60 12.93 -5.78 -13.12
C LYS A 60 14.20 -4.97 -13.44
N LYS A 61 15.06 -4.87 -12.42
CA LYS A 61 16.30 -4.13 -12.49
C LYS A 61 17.43 -5.05 -12.95
N ASP A 62 17.96 -4.78 -14.11
CA ASP A 62 19.07 -5.50 -14.73
C ASP A 62 20.17 -4.49 -15.07
N ASN A 63 21.09 -4.23 -14.13
CA ASN A 63 22.21 -3.29 -14.30
C ASN A 63 21.82 -1.85 -14.69
N ASP A 64 20.66 -1.40 -14.26
CA ASP A 64 20.10 -0.08 -14.56
C ASP A 64 20.51 1.00 -13.53
N THR A 65 21.70 0.87 -12.95
CA THR A 65 22.28 1.86 -12.04
C THR A 65 23.53 2.44 -12.69
N LYS A 66 23.58 3.76 -12.85
CA LYS A 66 24.77 4.46 -13.30
C LYS A 66 25.56 4.96 -12.10
N ILE A 67 26.83 4.65 -12.07
CA ILE A 67 27.78 5.05 -11.04
C ILE A 67 28.89 5.91 -11.66
N ASP A 68 29.36 6.92 -10.93
CA ASP A 68 30.51 7.72 -11.31
C ASP A 68 31.83 6.99 -11.02
N ILE A 69 32.94 7.66 -11.35
CA ILE A 69 34.30 7.14 -11.16
C ILE A 69 34.65 6.89 -9.66
N ASP A 70 33.94 7.58 -8.76
CA ASP A 70 34.14 7.47 -7.30
C ASP A 70 33.19 6.43 -6.68
N GLY A 71 32.39 5.71 -7.49
CA GLY A 71 31.44 4.68 -7.03
C GLY A 71 30.11 5.23 -6.52
N LYS A 72 29.83 6.54 -6.74
CA LYS A 72 28.57 7.17 -6.33
C LYS A 72 27.49 6.94 -7.39
N ILE A 73 26.29 6.61 -6.94
CA ILE A 73 25.12 6.47 -7.83
C ILE A 73 24.73 7.84 -8.37
N ILE A 74 24.76 7.98 -9.72
CA ILE A 74 24.36 9.19 -10.44
C ILE A 74 22.90 9.07 -10.88
N GLU A 75 22.51 7.91 -11.42
CA GLU A 75 21.16 7.62 -11.88
C GLU A 75 20.78 6.20 -11.44
N ASP A 76 19.53 6.01 -11.06
CA ASP A 76 19.02 4.71 -10.69
C ASP A 76 17.57 4.55 -11.14
N LYS A 77 17.23 3.35 -11.60
CA LYS A 77 15.85 2.98 -11.91
C LYS A 77 15.09 2.75 -10.61
N SER A 78 13.96 3.42 -10.46
CA SER A 78 13.14 3.27 -9.27
C SER A 78 11.65 3.44 -9.54
N LEU A 79 10.83 2.91 -8.63
CA LEU A 79 9.37 3.03 -8.65
C LEU A 79 8.87 3.40 -7.26
N ARG A 80 8.29 4.59 -7.13
CA ARG A 80 7.71 5.10 -5.88
C ARG A 80 6.21 4.92 -5.86
N ILE A 81 5.69 4.45 -4.74
CA ILE A 81 4.26 4.47 -4.43
C ILE A 81 3.93 5.80 -3.75
N ASN A 82 3.09 6.60 -4.40
CA ASN A 82 2.65 7.89 -3.86
C ASN A 82 1.38 7.76 -3.02
N ALA A 83 0.45 6.89 -3.44
CA ALA A 83 -0.78 6.63 -2.71
C ALA A 83 -1.34 5.23 -3.02
N ILE A 84 -2.03 4.67 -2.05
CA ILE A 84 -2.89 3.48 -2.21
C ILE A 84 -4.28 3.87 -1.71
N LEU A 85 -5.29 3.65 -2.56
CA LEU A 85 -6.68 3.92 -2.25
C LEU A 85 -7.50 2.63 -2.34
N ILE A 86 -8.41 2.43 -1.40
CA ILE A 86 -9.36 1.32 -1.38
C ILE A 86 -10.75 1.91 -1.22
N ASP A 87 -11.63 1.65 -2.18
CA ASP A 87 -12.95 2.30 -2.32
C ASP A 87 -12.87 3.84 -2.24
N GLY A 88 -11.84 4.41 -2.87
CA GLY A 88 -11.57 5.84 -2.88
C GLY A 88 -11.00 6.40 -1.57
N ILE A 89 -10.80 5.58 -0.54
CA ILE A 89 -10.21 5.98 0.74
C ILE A 89 -8.69 5.85 0.67
N ASN A 90 -7.97 6.97 0.76
CA ASN A 90 -6.50 6.96 0.80
C ASN A 90 -6.02 6.35 2.13
N MET A 91 -5.22 5.29 2.03
CA MET A 91 -4.67 4.58 3.19
C MET A 91 -3.61 5.38 3.96
N GLY A 92 -2.96 6.34 3.31
CA GLY A 92 -1.93 7.21 3.89
C GLY A 92 -0.53 6.61 3.86
N ASP A 93 0.47 7.48 4.07
CA ASP A 93 1.89 7.13 3.98
C ASP A 93 2.31 6.09 5.03
N GLU A 94 1.79 6.19 6.24
CA GLU A 94 2.11 5.25 7.32
C GLU A 94 1.70 3.82 6.96
N PHE A 95 0.55 3.63 6.33
CA PHE A 95 0.14 2.32 5.85
C PHE A 95 1.16 1.75 4.86
N ILE A 96 1.60 2.56 3.89
CA ILE A 96 2.57 2.14 2.87
C ILE A 96 3.92 1.78 3.50
N ARG A 97 4.39 2.57 4.47
CA ARG A 97 5.66 2.32 5.19
C ARG A 97 5.66 1.03 6.02
N HIS A 98 4.49 0.61 6.49
CA HIS A 98 4.35 -0.63 7.26
C HIS A 98 4.20 -1.88 6.38
N LEU A 99 4.11 -1.73 5.04
CA LEU A 99 4.16 -2.87 4.15
C LEU A 99 5.52 -3.54 4.22
N LYS A 100 5.53 -4.85 4.10
CA LYS A 100 6.76 -5.62 4.08
C LYS A 100 7.24 -5.78 2.64
N PHE A 101 8.45 -5.33 2.41
CA PHE A 101 9.15 -5.58 1.15
C PHE A 101 9.92 -6.90 1.27
N LYS A 102 9.74 -7.77 0.30
CA LYS A 102 10.52 -8.98 0.11
C LYS A 102 11.36 -8.84 -1.13
N ASP A 103 12.66 -8.99 -0.98
CA ASP A 103 13.58 -9.06 -2.11
C ASP A 103 13.56 -10.44 -2.78
N ASN A 104 14.40 -10.63 -3.80
CA ASN A 104 14.52 -11.91 -4.48
C ASN A 104 15.10 -13.04 -3.61
N HIS A 105 15.64 -12.72 -2.44
CA HIS A 105 16.17 -13.67 -1.46
C HIS A 105 15.18 -13.98 -0.35
N GLU A 106 13.90 -13.54 -0.51
CA GLU A 106 12.83 -13.72 0.49
C GLU A 106 13.09 -13.04 1.84
N SER A 107 14.07 -12.11 1.90
CA SER A 107 14.32 -11.36 3.13
C SER A 107 13.26 -10.28 3.34
N ASP A 108 12.63 -10.30 4.51
CA ASP A 108 11.64 -9.29 4.90
C ASP A 108 12.34 -8.01 5.35
N SER A 109 11.95 -6.87 4.77
CA SER A 109 12.35 -5.54 5.23
C SER A 109 11.14 -4.60 5.27
N ALA A 110 11.24 -3.54 6.08
CA ALA A 110 10.22 -2.50 6.08
C ALA A 110 10.33 -1.65 4.80
N PHE A 111 9.18 -1.33 4.20
CA PHE A 111 9.11 -0.51 2.97
C PHE A 111 9.13 1.00 3.28
N LEU A 112 10.08 1.42 4.12
CA LEU A 112 10.13 2.77 4.69
C LEU A 112 10.29 3.88 3.66
N SER A 113 10.98 3.62 2.56
CA SER A 113 11.19 4.60 1.47
C SER A 113 9.98 4.77 0.57
N GLN A 114 8.99 3.88 0.65
CA GLN A 114 7.86 3.80 -0.29
C GLN A 114 8.33 3.64 -1.77
N THR A 115 9.58 3.21 -1.95
CA THR A 115 10.22 3.16 -3.27
C THR A 115 10.92 1.84 -3.47
N PHE A 116 10.63 1.19 -4.58
CA PHE A 116 11.39 0.05 -5.07
C PHE A 116 12.69 0.58 -5.71
N TYR A 117 13.82 0.19 -5.13
CA TYR A 117 15.17 0.40 -5.69
C TYR A 117 15.82 -0.90 -6.15
N SER A 118 15.20 -2.03 -5.88
CA SER A 118 15.65 -3.38 -6.23
C SER A 118 14.48 -4.25 -6.64
N ASN A 119 14.78 -5.39 -7.25
CA ASN A 119 13.80 -6.39 -7.55
C ASN A 119 13.21 -6.97 -6.26
N GLY A 120 11.91 -7.12 -6.25
CA GLY A 120 11.19 -7.66 -5.10
C GLY A 120 9.69 -7.38 -5.18
N HIS A 121 9.01 -7.60 -4.08
CA HIS A 121 7.58 -7.41 -4.03
C HIS A 121 7.09 -6.93 -2.67
N ILE A 122 5.91 -6.32 -2.67
CA ILE A 122 5.09 -6.08 -1.47
C ILE A 122 3.75 -6.79 -1.63
N SER A 123 3.16 -7.20 -0.51
CA SER A 123 1.85 -7.84 -0.46
C SER A 123 0.92 -7.09 0.47
N ILE A 124 -0.34 -6.96 0.06
CA ILE A 124 -1.41 -6.32 0.82
C ILE A 124 -2.52 -7.34 0.98
N ASP A 125 -2.70 -7.83 2.20
CA ASP A 125 -3.79 -8.75 2.53
C ASP A 125 -5.02 -7.94 2.97
N ILE A 126 -6.03 -7.87 2.11
CA ILE A 126 -7.27 -7.15 2.34
C ILE A 126 -8.30 -8.12 2.92
N GLY A 127 -8.78 -7.81 4.13
CA GLY A 127 -9.81 -8.59 4.83
C GLY A 127 -11.24 -8.15 4.51
N GLN A 128 -12.20 -8.99 4.88
CA GLN A 128 -13.63 -8.72 4.78
C GLN A 128 -14.24 -8.65 6.19
N PRO A 129 -15.18 -7.72 6.47
CA PRO A 129 -15.65 -6.61 5.61
C PRO A 129 -14.57 -5.56 5.33
N ILE A 130 -14.54 -5.02 4.10
CA ILE A 130 -13.47 -4.09 3.66
C ILE A 130 -13.42 -2.84 4.52
N LEU A 131 -14.57 -2.27 4.87
CA LEU A 131 -14.61 -1.05 5.69
C LEU A 131 -13.98 -1.28 7.06
N ASP A 132 -14.28 -2.40 7.72
CA ASP A 132 -13.70 -2.75 9.02
C ASP A 132 -12.18 -2.92 8.90
N TRP A 133 -11.72 -3.57 7.82
CA TRP A 133 -10.30 -3.72 7.53
C TRP A 133 -9.60 -2.37 7.29
N ILE A 134 -10.23 -1.46 6.51
CA ILE A 134 -9.71 -0.09 6.30
C ILE A 134 -9.59 0.65 7.62
N ILE A 135 -10.63 0.59 8.45
CA ILE A 135 -10.64 1.22 9.78
C ILE A 135 -9.50 0.66 10.63
N GLU A 136 -9.37 -0.65 10.69
CA GLU A 136 -8.28 -1.31 11.42
C GLU A 136 -6.91 -0.83 10.93
N LYS A 137 -6.63 -0.93 9.64
CA LYS A 137 -5.29 -0.62 9.09
C LYS A 137 -4.95 0.86 9.13
N LYS A 138 -5.93 1.74 8.91
CA LYS A 138 -5.70 3.18 8.85
C LYS A 138 -5.65 3.83 10.22
N PHE A 139 -6.47 3.37 11.17
CA PHE A 139 -6.61 4.04 12.46
C PHE A 139 -5.81 3.38 13.58
N ILE A 140 -5.59 2.06 13.55
CA ILE A 140 -4.72 1.39 14.52
C ILE A 140 -3.27 1.86 14.39
N SER A 141 -2.79 2.14 13.17
CA SER A 141 -1.44 2.67 12.95
C SER A 141 -1.24 4.10 13.49
N LEU A 142 -2.34 4.83 13.75
CA LEU A 142 -2.32 6.17 14.31
C LEU A 142 -2.42 6.19 15.84
N LEU A 143 -2.60 5.02 16.48
CA LEU A 143 -2.73 4.95 17.93
C LEU A 143 -1.36 4.98 18.59
N PRO A 144 -1.17 5.82 19.62
CA PRO A 144 0.05 5.78 20.40
C PRO A 144 0.19 4.38 21.04
N THR A 145 1.24 3.66 20.68
CA THR A 145 1.61 2.42 21.33
C THR A 145 2.42 2.74 22.57
N TYR A 146 1.88 2.42 23.75
CA TYR A 146 2.62 2.52 25.02
C TYR A 146 3.27 1.17 25.33
N ARG A 147 4.54 1.21 25.71
CA ARG A 147 5.24 0.03 26.21
C ARG A 147 4.85 -0.15 27.69
N THR A 148 4.15 -1.23 28.00
CA THR A 148 3.83 -1.57 29.40
C THR A 148 5.09 -1.91 30.19
N SER A 149 5.03 -1.87 31.52
CA SER A 149 6.12 -2.31 32.41
C SER A 149 6.51 -3.78 32.21
N THR A 150 5.65 -4.57 31.55
CA THR A 150 5.88 -5.98 31.17
C THR A 150 6.51 -6.15 29.79
N GLY A 151 6.84 -5.06 29.09
CA GLY A 151 7.42 -5.09 27.76
C GLY A 151 6.46 -5.38 26.60
N LYS A 152 5.16 -5.55 26.87
CA LYS A 152 4.13 -5.69 25.84
C LYS A 152 3.68 -4.31 25.35
N TYR A 153 3.40 -4.22 24.05
CA TYR A 153 2.75 -3.03 23.48
C TYR A 153 1.24 -3.19 23.65
N GLU A 154 0.64 -2.31 24.44
CA GLU A 154 -0.81 -2.22 24.57
C GLU A 154 -1.29 -0.89 23.99
N THR A 155 -2.39 -0.94 23.26
CA THR A 155 -3.07 0.22 22.72
C THR A 155 -4.18 0.58 23.70
N THR A 156 -3.96 1.62 24.50
CA THR A 156 -5.00 2.13 25.40
C THR A 156 -5.69 3.33 24.76
N PHE A 157 -6.97 3.17 24.45
CA PHE A 157 -7.84 4.28 24.11
C PHE A 157 -8.26 5.00 25.38
N SER A 158 -7.99 6.31 25.45
CA SER A 158 -8.71 7.16 26.40
C SER A 158 -10.17 7.31 25.93
N LYS A 159 -11.10 7.57 26.86
CA LYS A 159 -12.51 7.85 26.49
C LYS A 159 -12.66 9.00 25.47
N PHE A 160 -11.70 9.92 25.45
CA PHE A 160 -11.68 11.07 24.56
C PHE A 160 -11.26 10.67 23.12
N GLU A 161 -10.32 9.74 23.00
CA GLU A 161 -9.88 9.19 21.71
C GLU A 161 -10.96 8.33 21.07
N TYR A 162 -11.72 7.58 21.88
CA TYR A 162 -12.90 6.83 21.43
C TYR A 162 -13.99 7.75 20.85
N ALA A 163 -14.27 8.88 21.51
CA ALA A 163 -15.26 9.85 21.01
C ALA A 163 -14.80 10.49 19.69
N SER A 164 -13.52 10.86 19.58
CA SER A 164 -12.91 11.39 18.36
C SER A 164 -12.88 10.37 17.22
N LEU A 165 -12.63 9.10 17.53
CA LEU A 165 -12.64 8.01 16.55
C LEU A 165 -14.07 7.77 16.03
N ASN A 166 -15.05 7.68 16.91
CA ASN A 166 -16.46 7.51 16.52
C ASN A 166 -16.97 8.68 15.67
N GLU A 167 -16.56 9.91 15.95
CA GLU A 167 -16.89 11.07 15.12
C GLU A 167 -16.27 10.97 13.71
N LYS A 168 -15.04 10.48 13.61
CA LYS A 168 -14.37 10.24 12.31
C LYS A 168 -15.00 9.08 11.53
N ILE A 169 -15.38 8.01 12.24
CA ILE A 169 -16.10 6.87 11.64
C ILE A 169 -17.44 7.35 11.09
N ALA A 170 -18.23 8.09 11.87
CA ALA A 170 -19.50 8.64 11.42
C ALA A 170 -19.37 9.57 10.21
N LYS A 171 -18.28 10.36 10.11
CA LYS A 171 -17.99 11.16 8.92
C LYS A 171 -17.67 10.30 7.69
N ILE A 172 -16.93 9.19 7.87
CA ILE A 172 -16.61 8.24 6.79
C ILE A 172 -17.88 7.52 6.33
N GLU A 173 -18.69 7.01 7.25
CA GLU A 173 -19.98 6.37 6.95
C GLU A 173 -20.90 7.31 6.19
N LYS A 174 -20.98 8.58 6.59
CA LYS A 174 -21.74 9.60 5.88
C LYS A 174 -21.23 9.81 4.46
N LEU A 175 -19.89 9.90 4.26
CA LEU A 175 -19.29 10.05 2.93
C LEU A 175 -19.56 8.85 2.01
N ILE A 176 -19.61 7.65 2.57
CA ILE A 176 -19.93 6.41 1.84
C ILE A 176 -21.41 6.42 1.44
N ASN A 177 -22.30 6.75 2.38
CA ASN A 177 -23.76 6.80 2.11
C ASN A 177 -24.11 7.92 1.13
N ASP A 178 -23.45 9.07 1.18
CA ASP A 178 -23.65 10.17 0.23
C ASP A 178 -23.17 9.81 -1.19
N LYS A 179 -22.20 8.90 -1.34
CA LYS A 179 -21.72 8.41 -2.64
C LYS A 179 -22.50 7.21 -3.18
N ASN A 180 -23.17 6.45 -2.31
CA ASN A 180 -23.97 5.27 -2.66
C ASN A 180 -25.35 5.31 -2.00
N PRO A 181 -26.26 6.22 -2.44
CA PRO A 181 -27.57 6.39 -1.81
C PRO A 181 -28.54 5.21 -1.99
N ASN A 182 -28.13 4.12 -2.65
CA ASN A 182 -28.95 2.96 -3.00
C ASN A 182 -28.41 1.61 -2.46
N LEU A 183 -27.57 1.63 -1.41
CA LEU A 183 -27.19 0.41 -0.68
C LEU A 183 -28.04 0.22 0.55
#